data_e9a6cdccdf285e76e1a06e37e02bb319
#
_entry.id   e9a6cdccdf285e76e1a06e37e02bb319
#
_cell.length_a   1.000
_cell.length_b   1.000
_cell.length_c   1.000
_cell.angle_alpha   90.00
_cell.angle_beta   90.00
_cell.angle_gamma   90.00
#
_symmetry.space_group_name_H-M   'P 1'
#
loop_
_entity.id
_entity.type
_entity.pdbx_description
1 polymer ?
#
loop_
_entity_poly.entity_id
_entity_poly.type
_entity_poly.pdbx_seq_one_letter_code
_entity_poly.pdbx_strand_id
1 'polypeptide(L)' 'VIRGEVVSVGKGSELKPMTLQKGDIVTYRSAMSVDIGGISYDLIDIPEYLFVERP' A
#
# COMPACT_ATOMS: atom_id res chain seq x y z
N VAL A 1 -1.70 10.61 -9.86
CA VAL A 1 -2.20 10.16 -8.55
C VAL A 1 -3.02 8.89 -8.76
N ILE A 2 -2.73 7.88 -7.98
CA ILE A 2 -3.37 6.56 -8.07
C ILE A 2 -4.07 6.27 -6.76
N ARG A 3 -5.25 5.67 -6.85
CA ARG A 3 -6.03 5.28 -5.67
C ARG A 3 -6.25 3.77 -5.72
N GLY A 4 -5.87 3.08 -4.66
CA GLY A 4 -5.97 1.63 -4.63
C GLY A 4 -6.31 1.09 -3.26
N GLU A 5 -6.80 -0.14 -3.22
CA GLU A 5 -7.14 -0.83 -1.99
C GLU A 5 -5.96 -1.66 -1.50
N VAL A 6 -5.69 -1.61 -0.20
CA VAL A 6 -4.63 -2.41 0.42
C VAL A 6 -5.10 -3.85 0.53
N VAL A 7 -4.41 -4.77 -0.16
CA VAL A 7 -4.77 -6.20 -0.14
C VAL A 7 -3.85 -7.01 0.77
N SER A 8 -2.67 -6.48 1.10
CA SER A 8 -1.71 -7.15 1.98
C SER A 8 -0.76 -6.13 2.57
N VAL A 9 -0.32 -6.35 3.79
CA VAL A 9 0.62 -5.46 4.47
C VAL A 9 1.79 -6.27 5.02
N GLY A 10 2.98 -5.64 5.02
CA GLY A 10 4.14 -6.20 5.68
C GLY A 10 4.10 -5.94 7.18
N LYS A 11 5.07 -6.50 7.91
CA LYS A 11 5.11 -6.36 9.37
C LYS A 11 5.56 -4.98 9.85
N GLY A 12 6.27 -4.25 9.01
CA GLY A 12 6.91 -3.02 9.45
C GLY A 12 8.12 -3.30 10.33
N SER A 13 8.58 -2.29 11.04
CA SER A 13 9.71 -2.42 11.96
C SER A 13 9.49 -1.48 13.14
N GLU A 14 10.39 -1.57 14.15
CA GLU A 14 10.33 -0.66 15.29
C GLU A 14 10.48 0.80 14.87
N LEU A 15 11.31 1.06 13.87
CA LEU A 15 11.54 2.42 13.38
C LEU A 15 10.46 2.88 12.42
N LYS A 16 9.86 1.95 11.67
CA LYS A 16 8.80 2.25 10.70
C LYS A 16 7.66 1.26 10.88
N PRO A 17 6.84 1.43 11.92
CA PRO A 17 5.73 0.51 12.15
C PRO A 17 4.69 0.60 11.03
N MET A 18 4.05 -0.52 10.74
CA MET A 18 3.02 -0.56 9.72
C MET A 18 1.77 0.13 10.26
N THR A 19 1.32 1.17 9.54
CA THR A 19 0.14 1.94 9.92
C THR A 19 -1.07 1.65 9.04
N LEU A 20 -0.85 0.95 7.91
CA LEU A 20 -1.93 0.59 6.99
C LEU A 20 -2.53 -0.75 7.37
N GLN A 21 -3.78 -0.95 7.05
CA GLN A 21 -4.50 -2.19 7.29
C GLN A 21 -5.13 -2.68 5.99
N LYS A 22 -5.31 -3.99 5.90
CA LYS A 22 -6.00 -4.59 4.76
C LYS A 22 -7.40 -3.98 4.65
N GLY A 23 -7.76 -3.57 3.44
CA GLY A 23 -9.04 -2.92 3.18
C GLY A 23 -8.98 -1.40 3.16
N ASP A 24 -7.89 -0.80 3.61
CA ASP A 24 -7.72 0.65 3.53
C ASP A 24 -7.60 1.08 2.07
N ILE A 25 -8.09 2.26 1.76
CA ILE A 25 -7.94 2.86 0.44
C ILE A 25 -6.83 3.90 0.53
N VAL A 26 -5.79 3.72 -0.27
CA VAL A 26 -4.64 4.62 -0.25
C VAL A 26 -4.55 5.40 -1.56
N THR A 27 -4.10 6.63 -1.46
CA THR A 27 -3.81 7.49 -2.60
C THR A 27 -2.30 7.70 -2.64
N TYR A 28 -1.68 7.41 -3.78
CA TYR A 28 -0.23 7.48 -3.94
C TYR A 28 0.12 7.99 -5.33
N ARG A 29 1.38 8.42 -5.50
CA ARG A 29 1.84 8.96 -6.78
C ARG A 29 2.47 7.92 -7.66
N SER A 30 3.27 7.04 -7.08
CA SER A 30 4.00 6.04 -7.85
C SER A 30 4.24 4.81 -7.01
N ALA A 31 4.42 3.69 -7.67
CA ALA A 31 4.67 2.41 -7.02
C ALA A 31 5.42 1.50 -7.98
N MET A 32 6.02 0.45 -7.44
CA MET A 32 6.61 -0.61 -8.25
C MET A 32 5.53 -1.62 -8.56
N SER A 33 5.35 -1.96 -9.83
CA SER A 33 4.38 -2.97 -10.23
C SER A 33 4.99 -4.36 -10.11
N VAL A 34 4.25 -5.29 -9.52
CA VAL A 34 4.65 -6.69 -9.42
C VAL A 34 3.49 -7.57 -9.87
N ASP A 35 3.81 -8.68 -10.54
CA ASP A 35 2.82 -9.67 -10.97
C ASP A 35 2.90 -10.90 -10.07
N ILE A 36 1.79 -11.28 -9.48
CA ILE A 36 1.71 -12.46 -8.64
C ILE A 36 0.49 -13.27 -9.06
N GLY A 37 0.72 -14.49 -9.54
CA GLY A 37 -0.37 -15.35 -9.96
C GLY A 37 -1.21 -14.81 -11.10
N GLY A 38 -0.63 -14.03 -12.00
CA GLY A 38 -1.34 -13.44 -13.13
C GLY A 38 -2.08 -12.16 -12.81
N ILE A 39 -1.95 -11.65 -11.60
CA ILE A 39 -2.58 -10.40 -11.16
C ILE A 39 -1.49 -9.37 -10.88
N SER A 40 -1.67 -8.16 -11.40
CA SER A 40 -0.72 -7.07 -11.15
C SER A 40 -1.08 -6.33 -9.88
N TYR A 41 -0.09 -6.10 -9.04
CA TYR A 41 -0.23 -5.33 -7.80
C TYR A 41 0.76 -4.19 -7.82
N ASP A 42 0.44 -3.13 -7.08
CA ASP A 42 1.36 -2.03 -6.84
C ASP A 42 1.95 -2.20 -5.45
N LEU A 43 3.28 -2.13 -5.37
CA LEU A 43 4.02 -2.22 -4.12
C LEU A 43 4.43 -0.81 -3.71
N ILE A 44 3.96 -0.37 -2.57
CA ILE A 44 4.32 0.95 -2.04
C ILE A 44 4.93 0.81 -0.66
N ASP A 45 5.92 1.67 -0.36
CA ASP A 45 6.51 1.76 0.96
C ASP A 45 5.85 2.86 1.76
N ILE A 46 5.77 2.67 3.06
CA ILE A 46 5.42 3.75 3.98
C ILE A 46 6.66 4.64 4.11
N PRO A 47 6.57 5.95 3.94
CA PRO A 47 5.40 6.82 3.80
C PRO A 47 5.13 7.31 2.37
N GLU A 48 5.24 6.46 1.37
CA GLU A 48 5.11 6.84 -0.03
C GLU A 48 3.68 7.19 -0.45
N TYR A 49 2.70 7.04 0.43
CA TYR A 49 1.33 7.39 0.13
C TYR A 49 1.01 8.83 0.56
N LEU A 50 0.02 9.45 -0.10
CA LEU A 50 -0.39 10.82 0.19
C LEU A 50 -1.41 10.87 1.33
N PHE A 51 -2.41 10.01 1.30
CA PHE A 51 -3.37 9.87 2.39
C PHE A 51 -4.06 8.51 2.30
N VAL A 52 -4.74 8.15 3.40
CA VAL A 52 -5.43 6.87 3.52
C VAL A 52 -6.87 7.12 3.95
N GLU A 53 -7.81 6.35 3.38
CA GLU A 53 -9.22 6.36 3.77
C GLU A 53 -9.55 5.00 4.38
N ARG A 54 -10.30 4.98 5.47
CA ARG A 54 -10.74 3.74 6.10
C ARG A 54 -12.25 3.63 6.03
N PRO A 55 -12.74 2.42 5.75
CA PRO A 55 -14.20 2.19 5.72
C PRO A 55 -14.85 2.36 7.07
#